data_3dfe037963d585840a7992758d181f04
#
_entry.id   3dfe037963d585840a7992758d181f04
#
_cell.length_a   1.000
_cell.length_b   1.000
_cell.length_c   1.000
_cell.angle_alpha   90.00
_cell.angle_beta   90.00
_cell.angle_gamma   90.00
#
_symmetry.space_group_name_H-M   'P 1'
#
loop_
_entity.id
_entity.type
_entity.pdbx_description
1 polymer ?
#
loop_
_entity_poly.entity_id
_entity_poly.type
_entity_poly.pdbx_seq_one_letter_code
_entity_poly.pdbx_strand_id
1 'polypeptide(L)'
;MILPTLIRRMATTAAKPSAVPPKDLESFQQHLAKSTRILALLGAGLSASSGLPTFRGAGGLWRTHDATSLATPGAFERDPGLVWQFYSYRRHMALQAKPNPAHYALAELARKKDAFITLSQNVDGKHRYPNSFYRHGVYS
;
A
#
# COMPACT_ATOMS: atom_id res chain seq x y z
N MET A 1 35.50 49.49 21.75
CA MET A 1 35.32 48.30 22.59
C MET A 1 34.06 47.59 22.03
N ILE A 2 34.28 46.61 21.16
CA ILE A 2 33.21 45.96 20.38
C ILE A 2 33.14 44.48 20.87
N LEU A 3 32.02 44.09 21.47
CA LEU A 3 31.80 42.71 21.91
C LEU A 3 31.57 41.80 20.69
N PRO A 4 32.14 40.59 20.64
CA PRO A 4 31.81 39.63 19.62
C PRO A 4 30.55 38.83 20.03
N THR A 5 29.55 38.87 19.16
CA THR A 5 28.30 38.12 19.24
C THR A 5 28.59 36.62 19.09
N LEU A 6 28.32 35.87 20.14
CA LEU A 6 28.47 34.41 20.17
C LEU A 6 27.30 33.75 19.41
N ILE A 7 27.53 33.40 18.16
CA ILE A 7 26.58 32.60 17.38
C ILE A 7 26.69 31.15 17.86
N ARG A 8 25.73 30.73 18.70
CA ARG A 8 25.56 29.36 19.15
C ARG A 8 25.01 28.55 17.99
N ARG A 9 25.86 27.79 17.28
CA ARG A 9 25.44 26.76 16.31
C ARG A 9 24.64 25.70 17.07
N MET A 10 23.33 25.69 16.87
CA MET A 10 22.51 24.53 17.22
C MET A 10 22.85 23.41 16.24
N ALA A 11 23.62 22.45 16.71
CA ALA A 11 23.80 21.19 15.98
C ALA A 11 22.47 20.42 16.03
N THR A 12 21.72 20.48 14.95
CA THR A 12 20.58 19.59 14.74
C THR A 12 21.16 18.18 14.52
N THR A 13 21.16 17.39 15.58
CA THR A 13 21.49 15.96 15.47
C THR A 13 20.33 15.32 14.72
N ALA A 14 20.48 15.16 13.42
CA ALA A 14 19.57 14.34 12.63
C ALA A 14 19.62 12.92 13.22
N ALA A 15 18.53 12.50 13.86
CA ALA A 15 18.38 11.15 14.34
C ALA A 15 18.53 10.22 13.13
N LYS A 16 19.56 9.36 13.17
CA LYS A 16 19.79 8.33 12.17
C LYS A 16 18.51 7.47 12.11
N PRO A 17 17.88 7.28 10.93
CA PRO A 17 16.71 6.44 10.87
C PRO A 17 17.09 5.05 11.41
N SER A 18 16.41 4.60 12.45
CA SER A 18 16.57 3.27 13.01
C SER A 18 16.20 2.29 11.90
N ALA A 19 17.19 1.64 11.31
CA ALA A 19 16.98 0.56 10.39
C ALA A 19 16.38 -0.60 11.20
N VAL A 20 15.06 -0.73 11.18
CA VAL A 20 14.38 -1.90 11.75
C VAL A 20 14.85 -3.11 10.94
N PRO A 21 15.44 -4.13 11.57
CA PRO A 21 15.86 -5.32 10.84
C PRO A 21 14.66 -5.93 10.12
N PRO A 22 14.77 -6.33 8.84
CA PRO A 22 13.63 -6.79 8.03
C PRO A 22 12.97 -8.09 8.53
N LYS A 23 13.41 -8.65 9.65
CA LYS A 23 12.91 -9.92 10.23
C LYS A 23 12.63 -9.86 11.74
N ASP A 24 12.47 -8.72 12.34
CA ASP A 24 12.09 -8.65 13.75
C ASP A 24 10.58 -8.89 13.93
N LEU A 25 10.17 -10.14 13.69
CA LEU A 25 8.78 -10.57 13.84
C LEU A 25 8.33 -10.53 15.31
N GLU A 26 9.22 -10.80 16.23
CA GLU A 26 8.89 -10.82 17.65
C GLU A 26 8.56 -9.41 18.17
N SER A 27 9.41 -8.45 17.88
CA SER A 27 9.15 -7.04 18.21
C SER A 27 7.86 -6.54 17.58
N PHE A 28 7.62 -6.87 16.30
CA PHE A 28 6.37 -6.54 15.63
C PHE A 28 5.15 -7.15 16.31
N GLN A 29 5.20 -8.44 16.67
CA GLN A 29 4.12 -9.15 17.36
C GLN A 29 3.82 -8.52 18.73
N GLN A 30 4.86 -8.19 19.50
CA GLN A 30 4.71 -7.52 20.79
C GLN A 30 4.06 -6.14 20.66
N HIS A 31 4.45 -5.35 19.66
CA HIS A 31 3.83 -4.06 19.36
C HIS A 31 2.37 -4.21 18.95
N LEU A 32 2.09 -5.14 18.05
CA LEU A 32 0.74 -5.40 17.56
C LEU A 32 -0.19 -5.86 18.71
N ALA A 33 0.31 -6.73 19.60
CA ALA A 33 -0.46 -7.22 20.74
C ALA A 33 -0.88 -6.11 21.69
N LYS A 34 0.04 -5.16 21.97
CA LYS A 34 -0.19 -4.02 22.87
C LYS A 34 -1.00 -2.88 22.22
N SER A 35 -1.07 -2.85 20.90
CA SER A 35 -1.75 -1.77 20.17
C SER A 35 -3.26 -1.91 20.31
N THR A 36 -3.92 -0.83 20.72
CA THR A 36 -5.38 -0.74 20.81
C THR A 36 -6.00 -0.12 19.57
N ARG A 37 -5.26 0.74 18.85
CA ARG A 37 -5.69 1.41 17.62
C ARG A 37 -4.69 1.09 16.52
N ILE A 38 -5.16 0.47 15.46
CA ILE A 38 -4.29 -0.01 14.38
C ILE A 38 -4.84 0.47 13.04
N LEU A 39 -3.96 1.09 12.24
CA LEU A 39 -4.25 1.48 10.87
C LEU A 39 -3.33 0.69 9.93
N ALA A 40 -3.91 -0.04 8.99
CA ALA A 40 -3.18 -0.70 7.92
C ALA A 40 -3.42 0.02 6.58
N LEU A 41 -2.35 0.55 5.98
CA LEU A 41 -2.38 1.13 4.64
C LEU A 41 -1.95 0.07 3.62
N LEU A 42 -2.85 -0.28 2.70
CA LEU A 42 -2.69 -1.37 1.76
C LEU A 42 -2.40 -0.86 0.34
N GLY A 43 -1.33 -1.35 -0.26
CA GLY A 43 -0.94 -1.08 -1.63
C GLY A 43 -0.97 -2.34 -2.50
N ALA A 44 -0.57 -2.19 -3.78
CA ALA A 44 -0.59 -3.27 -4.77
C ALA A 44 0.24 -4.51 -4.36
N GLY A 45 1.26 -4.34 -3.51
CA GLY A 45 2.06 -5.45 -2.97
C GLY A 45 1.25 -6.48 -2.20
N LEU A 46 0.14 -6.07 -1.55
CA LEU A 46 -0.77 -7.01 -0.89
C LEU A 46 -1.34 -8.04 -1.87
N SER A 47 -1.66 -7.63 -3.08
CA SER A 47 -2.31 -8.47 -4.09
C SER A 47 -1.32 -9.16 -5.04
N ALA A 48 -0.03 -8.89 -4.92
CA ALA A 48 1.01 -9.50 -5.75
C ALA A 48 1.01 -11.03 -5.62
N SER A 49 0.90 -11.56 -4.40
CA SER A 49 0.79 -13.00 -4.14
C SER A 49 -0.52 -13.63 -4.62
N SER A 50 -1.47 -12.81 -5.05
CA SER A 50 -2.70 -13.25 -5.73
C SER A 50 -2.56 -13.26 -7.26
N GLY A 51 -1.35 -13.04 -7.78
CA GLY A 51 -1.06 -13.00 -9.20
C GLY A 51 -1.37 -11.67 -9.89
N LEU A 52 -1.67 -10.61 -9.11
CA LEU A 52 -1.92 -9.30 -9.70
C LEU A 52 -0.62 -8.51 -9.91
N PRO A 53 -0.36 -8.02 -11.13
CA PRO A 53 0.80 -7.19 -11.39
C PRO A 53 0.76 -5.90 -10.56
N THR A 54 1.89 -5.52 -9.95
CA THR A 54 2.00 -4.27 -9.21
C THR A 54 2.16 -3.05 -10.14
N PHE A 55 2.51 -3.29 -11.40
CA PHE A 55 2.81 -2.28 -12.41
C PHE A 55 3.89 -1.27 -11.97
N ARG A 56 4.85 -1.73 -11.16
CA ARG A 56 5.99 -0.94 -10.69
C ARG A 56 7.28 -1.74 -10.84
N GLY A 57 8.38 -1.07 -11.14
CA GLY A 57 9.69 -1.72 -11.34
C GLY A 57 9.69 -2.73 -12.49
N ALA A 58 10.35 -3.86 -12.30
CA ALA A 58 10.48 -4.92 -13.33
C ALA A 58 9.12 -5.50 -13.80
N GLY A 59 8.05 -5.35 -13.03
CA GLY A 59 6.67 -5.74 -13.40
C GLY A 59 5.83 -4.59 -13.94
N GLY A 60 6.45 -3.46 -14.29
CA GLY A 60 5.76 -2.23 -14.71
C GLY A 60 5.23 -2.24 -16.14
N LEU A 61 5.62 -3.22 -16.96
CA LEU A 61 5.19 -3.28 -18.36
C LEU A 61 3.86 -4.03 -18.51
N TRP A 62 3.01 -3.47 -19.35
CA TRP A 62 1.86 -4.15 -19.93
C TRP A 62 2.04 -4.22 -21.44
N ARG A 63 2.21 -5.44 -21.98
CA ARG A 63 2.72 -5.62 -23.35
C ARG A 63 4.09 -4.92 -23.50
N THR A 64 4.20 -3.96 -24.39
CA THR A 64 5.39 -3.13 -24.65
C THR A 64 5.32 -1.75 -23.98
N HIS A 65 4.24 -1.44 -23.27
CA HIS A 65 3.99 -0.12 -22.69
C HIS A 65 4.29 -0.06 -21.22
N ASP A 66 4.85 1.04 -20.75
CA ASP A 66 4.91 1.34 -19.33
C ASP A 66 3.49 1.58 -18.79
N ALA A 67 3.10 0.81 -17.78
CA ALA A 67 1.75 0.85 -17.24
C ALA A 67 1.43 2.18 -16.54
N THR A 68 2.44 2.85 -15.99
CA THR A 68 2.25 4.14 -15.33
C THR A 68 2.02 5.25 -16.35
N SER A 69 2.64 5.14 -17.51
CA SER A 69 2.44 6.08 -18.62
C SER A 69 1.05 5.97 -19.24
N LEU A 70 0.47 4.74 -19.27
CA LEU A 70 -0.89 4.52 -19.78
C LEU A 70 -1.97 5.02 -18.79
N ALA A 71 -1.67 5.06 -17.51
CA ALA A 71 -2.60 5.49 -16.47
C ALA A 71 -2.63 7.02 -16.31
N THR A 72 -2.58 7.76 -17.39
CA THR A 72 -2.58 9.24 -17.39
C THR A 72 -3.67 9.81 -18.29
N PRO A 73 -4.22 10.99 -17.98
CA PRO A 73 -5.15 11.69 -18.86
C PRO A 73 -4.59 11.90 -20.27
N GLY A 74 -3.33 12.31 -20.39
CA GLY A 74 -2.69 12.52 -21.68
C GLY A 74 -2.54 11.24 -22.52
N ALA A 75 -2.41 10.07 -21.92
CA ALA A 75 -2.45 8.81 -22.65
C ALA A 75 -3.85 8.55 -23.22
N PHE A 76 -4.88 8.83 -22.43
CA PHE A 76 -6.27 8.68 -22.87
C PHE A 76 -6.61 9.64 -24.02
N GLU A 77 -6.15 10.88 -23.97
CA GLU A 77 -6.33 11.84 -25.07
C GLU A 77 -5.67 11.39 -26.37
N ARG A 78 -4.48 10.76 -26.30
CA ARG A 78 -3.74 10.29 -27.47
C ARG A 78 -4.32 9.02 -28.08
N ASP A 79 -4.64 8.03 -27.24
CA ASP A 79 -5.17 6.73 -27.66
C ASP A 79 -6.12 6.16 -26.59
N PRO A 80 -7.39 6.56 -26.61
CA PRO A 80 -8.38 6.05 -25.66
C PRO A 80 -8.61 4.54 -25.82
N GLY A 81 -8.46 3.99 -27.03
CA GLY A 81 -8.64 2.57 -27.28
C GLY A 81 -7.61 1.71 -26.56
N LEU A 82 -6.34 2.11 -26.63
CA LEU A 82 -5.24 1.45 -25.93
C LEU A 82 -5.44 1.51 -24.40
N VAL A 83 -5.81 2.67 -23.88
CA VAL A 83 -6.06 2.86 -22.45
C VAL A 83 -7.23 1.99 -21.96
N TRP A 84 -8.32 1.91 -22.73
CA TRP A 84 -9.45 1.03 -22.43
C TRP A 84 -9.04 -0.44 -22.42
N GLN A 85 -8.21 -0.90 -23.35
CA GLN A 85 -7.69 -2.27 -23.38
C GLN A 85 -6.85 -2.55 -22.13
N PHE A 86 -6.00 -1.61 -21.73
CA PHE A 86 -5.20 -1.73 -20.50
C PHE A 86 -6.08 -1.87 -19.26
N TYR A 87 -7.07 -1.03 -19.06
CA TYR A 87 -7.96 -1.10 -17.90
C TYR A 87 -8.88 -2.31 -17.94
N SER A 88 -9.34 -2.75 -19.12
CA SER A 88 -10.12 -3.99 -19.29
C SER A 88 -9.31 -5.21 -18.89
N TYR A 89 -8.04 -5.28 -19.28
CA TYR A 89 -7.12 -6.33 -18.86
C TYR A 89 -6.95 -6.33 -17.33
N ARG A 90 -6.68 -5.17 -16.73
CA ARG A 90 -6.52 -5.05 -15.27
C ARG A 90 -7.78 -5.51 -14.53
N ARG A 91 -8.95 -5.10 -14.98
CA ARG A 91 -10.23 -5.53 -14.42
C ARG A 91 -10.40 -7.04 -14.53
N HIS A 92 -10.11 -7.62 -15.69
CA HIS A 92 -10.20 -9.07 -15.90
C HIS A 92 -9.30 -9.81 -14.89
N MET A 93 -8.04 -9.43 -14.78
CA MET A 93 -7.10 -10.03 -13.83
C MET A 93 -7.59 -9.89 -12.39
N ALA A 94 -8.11 -8.72 -12.01
CA ALA A 94 -8.64 -8.50 -10.68
C ALA A 94 -9.85 -9.42 -10.37
N LEU A 95 -10.72 -9.65 -11.33
CA LEU A 95 -11.89 -10.55 -11.17
C LEU A 95 -11.48 -12.03 -11.01
N GLN A 96 -10.41 -12.45 -11.68
CA GLN A 96 -9.90 -13.82 -11.61
C GLN A 96 -9.08 -14.09 -10.34
N ALA A 97 -8.43 -13.08 -9.78
CA ALA A 97 -7.56 -13.23 -8.62
C ALA A 97 -8.35 -13.68 -7.39
N LYS A 98 -7.72 -14.51 -6.56
CA LYS A 98 -8.28 -14.95 -5.27
C LYS A 98 -7.53 -14.27 -4.12
N PRO A 99 -8.19 -14.04 -2.98
CA PRO A 99 -7.49 -13.58 -1.78
C PRO A 99 -6.34 -14.52 -1.42
N ASN A 100 -5.25 -13.96 -0.94
CA ASN A 100 -4.09 -14.70 -0.46
C ASN A 100 -4.02 -14.69 1.09
N PRO A 101 -3.08 -15.41 1.71
CA PRO A 101 -2.97 -15.49 3.18
C PRO A 101 -2.88 -14.13 3.89
N ALA A 102 -2.29 -13.11 3.26
CA ALA A 102 -2.22 -11.79 3.88
C ALA A 102 -3.60 -11.09 3.97
N HIS A 103 -4.48 -11.32 2.99
CA HIS A 103 -5.86 -10.83 3.07
C HIS A 103 -6.63 -11.50 4.22
N TYR A 104 -6.46 -12.81 4.40
CA TYR A 104 -7.09 -13.54 5.50
C TYR A 104 -6.53 -13.11 6.86
N ALA A 105 -5.22 -12.88 6.95
CA ALA A 105 -4.61 -12.39 8.19
C ALA A 105 -5.14 -11.00 8.60
N LEU A 106 -5.33 -10.10 7.65
CA LEU A 106 -5.93 -8.79 7.92
C LEU A 106 -7.39 -8.91 8.36
N ALA A 107 -8.17 -9.80 7.74
CA ALA A 107 -9.54 -10.07 8.14
C ALA A 107 -9.61 -10.66 9.56
N GLU A 108 -8.68 -11.56 9.90
CA GLU A 108 -8.58 -12.14 11.24
C GLU A 108 -8.18 -11.09 12.29
N LEU A 109 -7.27 -10.19 11.95
CA LEU A 109 -6.89 -9.08 12.82
C LEU A 109 -8.06 -8.14 13.06
N ALA A 110 -8.87 -7.86 12.03
CA ALA A 110 -10.08 -7.04 12.15
C ALA A 110 -11.12 -7.66 13.09
N ARG A 111 -11.19 -8.98 13.18
CA ARG A 111 -12.08 -9.66 14.15
C ARG A 111 -11.57 -9.60 15.57
N LYS A 112 -10.25 -9.51 15.76
CA LYS A 112 -9.60 -9.52 17.09
C LYS A 112 -9.40 -8.14 17.70
N LYS A 113 -9.46 -7.09 16.89
CA LYS A 113 -9.15 -5.71 17.29
C LYS A 113 -10.27 -4.77 16.85
N ASP A 114 -11.08 -4.30 17.78
CA ASP A 114 -12.25 -3.45 17.50
C ASP A 114 -11.90 -2.13 16.81
N ALA A 115 -10.72 -1.56 17.11
CA ALA A 115 -10.23 -0.32 16.52
C ALA A 115 -9.16 -0.56 15.44
N PHE A 116 -9.33 -1.63 14.64
CA PHE A 116 -8.53 -1.89 13.46
C PHE A 116 -9.21 -1.30 12.22
N ILE A 117 -8.47 -0.48 11.47
CA ILE A 117 -8.94 0.15 10.23
C ILE A 117 -7.99 -0.20 9.10
N THR A 118 -8.55 -0.57 7.95
CA THR A 118 -7.81 -0.73 6.70
C THR A 118 -8.14 0.39 5.73
N LEU A 119 -7.12 1.05 5.20
CA LEU A 119 -7.22 1.94 4.06
C LEU A 119 -6.56 1.25 2.87
N SER A 120 -7.28 1.10 1.78
CA SER A 120 -6.75 0.44 0.59
C SER A 120 -6.81 1.39 -0.61
N GLN A 121 -5.69 1.49 -1.31
CA GLN A 121 -5.59 2.11 -2.64
C GLN A 121 -5.75 1.08 -3.78
N ASN A 122 -6.05 -0.20 -3.44
CA ASN A 122 -6.25 -1.25 -4.43
C ASN A 122 -7.70 -1.26 -4.92
N VAL A 123 -7.87 -1.45 -6.22
CA VAL A 123 -9.19 -1.50 -6.88
C VAL A 123 -9.72 -2.93 -7.08
N ASP A 124 -9.01 -3.94 -6.59
CA ASP A 124 -9.33 -5.36 -6.78
C ASP A 124 -10.44 -5.89 -5.85
N GLY A 125 -10.83 -5.12 -4.84
CA GLY A 125 -11.86 -5.49 -3.88
C GLY A 125 -11.51 -6.66 -2.96
N LYS A 126 -10.29 -7.22 -3.04
CA LYS A 126 -9.91 -8.44 -2.30
C LYS A 126 -9.82 -8.22 -0.79
N HIS A 127 -9.59 -7.00 -0.35
CA HIS A 127 -9.61 -6.64 1.07
C HIS A 127 -11.01 -6.75 1.72
N ARG A 128 -12.08 -6.98 0.91
CA ARG A 128 -13.47 -7.13 1.38
C ARG A 128 -13.91 -8.58 1.60
N TYR A 129 -13.05 -9.59 1.38
CA TYR A 129 -13.41 -11.01 1.46
C TYR A 129 -12.90 -11.67 2.74
N PRO A 130 -13.56 -12.77 3.15
CA PRO A 130 -14.98 -13.11 3.17
C PRO A 130 -15.56 -12.92 4.58
N ASN A 131 -16.81 -12.51 4.73
CA ASN A 131 -17.57 -12.38 6.00
C ASN A 131 -16.96 -11.47 7.05
N SER A 132 -16.14 -10.52 6.70
CA SER A 132 -15.67 -9.53 7.64
C SER A 132 -16.65 -8.37 7.71
N PHE A 133 -17.20 -8.19 8.89
CA PHE A 133 -17.82 -6.94 9.29
C PHE A 133 -16.73 -5.84 9.27
N TYR A 134 -16.41 -5.31 8.11
CA TYR A 134 -15.59 -4.11 8.01
C TYR A 134 -16.44 -2.93 8.48
N ARG A 135 -16.16 -2.43 9.68
CA ARG A 135 -16.54 -1.06 10.04
C ARG A 135 -15.62 -0.12 9.30
N HIS A 136 -16.17 0.72 8.43
CA HIS A 136 -15.50 1.20 7.23
C HIS A 136 -15.26 2.66 7.15
N GLY A 137 -14.15 2.99 6.57
CA GLY A 137 -14.01 4.12 5.68
C GLY A 137 -13.32 3.64 4.39
N VAL A 138 -14.09 3.36 3.35
CA VAL A 138 -13.57 3.27 2.00
C VAL A 138 -13.63 4.68 1.44
N TYR A 139 -12.50 5.33 1.33
CA TYR A 139 -12.35 6.56 0.57
C TYR A 139 -11.73 6.17 -0.77
N SER A 140 -12.54 6.13 -1.81
CA SER A 140 -12.15 6.09 -3.21
C SER A 140 -11.87 7.49 -3.71
#